data_568987cb038ac8539912a788ef23cca4
#
_entry.id   568987cb038ac8539912a788ef23cca4
#
_cell.length_a   1.000
_cell.length_b   1.000
_cell.length_c   1.000
_cell.angle_alpha   90.00
_cell.angle_beta   90.00
_cell.angle_gamma   90.00
#
_symmetry.space_group_name_H-M   'P 1'
#
loop_
_entity.id
_entity.type
_entity.pdbx_description
1 polymer ?
#
loop_
_entity_poly.entity_id
_entity_poly.type
_entity_poly.pdbx_seq_one_letter_code
_entity_poly.pdbx_strand_id
1 'polypeptide(L)'
;MCEDCHERLELNPLRILDCKVEKDQEIAKGAPKIKDYLSEESEKRFYTTLSIINDLGIEYEIDDSLVRGLDYYSEVVFEIHALSDAGVDYGALCGGGHYGGLVKELGGPDLAGVGYAMGIERVYNLAKDNGLLKDIDDGIDVYVIPVGEEVLDDTFNITEEIRSLGFKVDNPLASTKLGSAFKKAEKRKAKFALIIGSE
;
A
#
# COMPACT_ATOMS: atom_id res chain seq x y z
N MET A 1 -25.81 1.17 -16.77
CA MET A 1 -24.60 1.46 -15.96
C MET A 1 -25.01 1.60 -14.50
N CYS A 2 -24.13 1.25 -13.55
CA CYS A 2 -24.35 1.48 -12.12
C CYS A 2 -24.23 2.99 -11.78
N GLU A 3 -24.64 3.36 -10.56
CA GLU A 3 -24.59 4.78 -10.14
C GLU A 3 -23.19 5.36 -10.21
N ASP A 4 -22.18 4.61 -9.75
CA ASP A 4 -20.77 5.03 -9.83
C ASP A 4 -20.32 5.29 -11.26
N CYS A 5 -20.77 4.48 -12.23
CA CYS A 5 -20.42 4.65 -13.63
C CYS A 5 -21.11 5.85 -14.28
N HIS A 6 -22.28 6.23 -13.80
CA HIS A 6 -22.90 7.50 -14.21
C HIS A 6 -22.09 8.70 -13.73
N GLU A 7 -21.63 8.69 -12.48
CA GLU A 7 -20.76 9.74 -11.94
C GLU A 7 -19.40 9.78 -12.65
N ARG A 8 -18.81 8.61 -12.89
CA ARG A 8 -17.53 8.50 -13.61
C ARG A 8 -17.60 9.02 -15.05
N LEU A 9 -18.76 8.91 -15.70
CA LEU A 9 -18.93 9.42 -17.06
C LEU A 9 -18.70 10.93 -17.12
N GLU A 10 -19.06 11.68 -16.07
CA GLU A 10 -18.87 13.12 -15.97
C GLU A 10 -17.45 13.52 -15.49
N LEU A 11 -16.90 12.75 -14.55
CA LEU A 11 -15.64 13.09 -13.88
C LEU A 11 -14.40 12.49 -14.57
N ASN A 12 -14.45 11.20 -14.87
CA ASN A 12 -13.35 10.44 -15.49
C ASN A 12 -13.92 9.21 -16.21
N PRO A 13 -14.32 9.36 -17.48
CA PRO A 13 -15.00 8.29 -18.22
C PRO A 13 -14.13 7.03 -18.41
N LEU A 14 -12.80 7.14 -18.42
CA LEU A 14 -11.92 5.98 -18.53
C LEU A 14 -12.10 5.00 -17.36
N ARG A 15 -12.48 5.49 -16.18
CA ARG A 15 -12.72 4.62 -15.00
C ARG A 15 -13.93 3.70 -15.14
N ILE A 16 -14.76 3.88 -16.15
CA ILE A 16 -15.85 2.95 -16.46
C ILE A 16 -15.28 1.60 -16.92
N LEU A 17 -14.12 1.60 -17.60
CA LEU A 17 -13.45 0.38 -18.06
C LEU A 17 -13.04 -0.54 -16.90
N ASP A 18 -12.77 0.02 -15.70
CA ASP A 18 -12.44 -0.73 -14.47
C ASP A 18 -13.66 -0.98 -13.57
N CYS A 19 -14.88 -0.92 -14.10
CA CYS A 19 -16.07 -1.20 -13.30
C CYS A 19 -16.12 -2.68 -12.87
N LYS A 20 -16.43 -2.93 -11.60
CA LYS A 20 -16.52 -4.31 -11.06
C LYS A 20 -17.92 -4.90 -11.17
N VAL A 21 -18.90 -4.14 -11.66
CA VAL A 21 -20.27 -4.61 -11.89
C VAL A 21 -20.31 -5.36 -13.22
N GLU A 22 -20.66 -6.63 -13.20
CA GLU A 22 -20.66 -7.55 -14.36
C GLU A 22 -21.38 -6.97 -15.58
N LYS A 23 -22.57 -6.38 -15.38
CA LYS A 23 -23.36 -5.74 -16.44
C LYS A 23 -22.59 -4.58 -17.11
N ASP A 24 -21.85 -3.81 -16.33
CA ASP A 24 -21.07 -2.67 -16.84
C ASP A 24 -19.81 -3.15 -17.53
N GLN A 25 -19.20 -4.23 -17.06
CA GLN A 25 -18.08 -4.90 -17.74
C GLN A 25 -18.47 -5.39 -19.13
N GLU A 26 -19.67 -5.99 -19.28
CA GLU A 26 -20.18 -6.41 -20.59
C GLU A 26 -20.33 -5.23 -21.55
N ILE A 27 -20.81 -4.09 -21.05
CA ILE A 27 -20.91 -2.86 -21.86
C ILE A 27 -19.51 -2.35 -22.23
N ALA A 28 -18.57 -2.36 -21.27
CA ALA A 28 -17.21 -1.88 -21.47
C ALA A 28 -16.40 -2.70 -22.49
N LYS A 29 -16.73 -3.99 -22.69
CA LYS A 29 -16.11 -4.81 -23.74
C LYS A 29 -16.27 -4.23 -25.17
N GLY A 30 -17.33 -3.46 -25.41
CA GLY A 30 -17.56 -2.75 -26.67
C GLY A 30 -16.94 -1.37 -26.76
N ALA A 31 -16.26 -0.91 -25.70
CA ALA A 31 -15.63 0.42 -25.69
C ALA A 31 -14.40 0.46 -26.61
N PRO A 32 -14.06 1.65 -27.16
CA PRO A 32 -12.80 1.86 -27.87
C PRO A 32 -11.61 1.54 -26.95
N LYS A 33 -10.60 0.89 -27.50
CA LYS A 33 -9.38 0.56 -26.76
C LYS A 33 -8.40 1.73 -26.79
N ILE A 34 -7.81 2.08 -25.67
CA ILE A 34 -6.87 3.21 -25.56
C ILE A 34 -5.72 3.05 -26.55
N LYS A 35 -5.22 1.85 -26.77
CA LYS A 35 -4.13 1.56 -27.68
C LYS A 35 -4.40 1.96 -29.15
N ASP A 36 -5.67 2.00 -29.57
CA ASP A 36 -6.05 2.35 -30.94
C ASP A 36 -5.97 3.87 -31.18
N TYR A 37 -5.72 4.66 -30.16
CA TYR A 37 -5.68 6.13 -30.16
C TYR A 37 -4.35 6.71 -29.66
N LEU A 38 -3.32 5.88 -29.55
CA LEU A 38 -1.98 6.35 -29.16
C LEU A 38 -1.38 7.22 -30.27
N SER A 39 -0.63 8.25 -29.87
CA SER A 39 0.26 8.94 -30.79
C SER A 39 1.43 8.02 -31.18
N GLU A 40 2.08 8.29 -32.30
CA GLU A 40 3.29 7.53 -32.72
C GLU A 40 4.38 7.56 -31.65
N GLU A 41 4.51 8.67 -30.91
CA GLU A 41 5.48 8.81 -29.83
C GLU A 41 5.11 7.95 -28.62
N SER A 42 3.83 7.97 -28.17
CA SER A 42 3.33 7.15 -27.07
C SER A 42 3.41 5.66 -27.39
N GLU A 43 3.06 5.28 -28.62
CA GLU A 43 3.18 3.91 -29.08
C GLU A 43 4.64 3.43 -29.05
N LYS A 44 5.57 4.23 -29.56
CA LYS A 44 7.00 3.93 -29.53
C LYS A 44 7.51 3.76 -28.09
N ARG A 45 7.12 4.64 -27.18
CA ARG A 45 7.51 4.55 -25.75
C ARG A 45 6.96 3.27 -25.12
N PHE A 46 5.71 2.95 -25.38
CA PHE A 46 5.07 1.74 -24.87
C PHE A 46 5.83 0.49 -25.29
N TYR A 47 6.06 0.30 -26.60
CA TYR A 47 6.78 -0.87 -27.10
C TYR A 47 8.26 -0.90 -26.68
N THR A 48 8.91 0.26 -26.53
CA THR A 48 10.26 0.32 -25.97
C THR A 48 10.27 -0.18 -24.52
N THR A 49 9.29 0.21 -23.72
CA THR A 49 9.14 -0.27 -22.35
C THR A 49 8.93 -1.78 -22.29
N LEU A 50 8.05 -2.32 -23.16
CA LEU A 50 7.82 -3.77 -23.22
C LEU A 50 9.08 -4.54 -23.65
N SER A 51 9.87 -3.99 -24.59
CA SER A 51 11.15 -4.60 -24.99
C SER A 51 12.11 -4.71 -23.80
N ILE A 52 12.23 -3.63 -23.00
CA ILE A 52 13.10 -3.64 -21.81
C ILE A 52 12.62 -4.67 -20.76
N ILE A 53 11.30 -4.76 -20.54
CA ILE A 53 10.72 -5.74 -19.62
C ILE A 53 11.00 -7.17 -20.07
N ASN A 54 10.88 -7.44 -21.39
CA ASN A 54 11.24 -8.73 -21.98
C ASN A 54 12.73 -9.06 -21.82
N ASP A 55 13.61 -8.09 -22.05
CA ASP A 55 15.06 -8.27 -21.91
C ASP A 55 15.46 -8.57 -20.44
N LEU A 56 14.68 -8.07 -19.49
CA LEU A 56 14.82 -8.37 -18.07
C LEU A 56 14.20 -9.73 -17.65
N GLY A 57 13.53 -10.43 -18.56
CA GLY A 57 12.88 -11.70 -18.29
C GLY A 57 11.66 -11.59 -17.35
N ILE A 58 11.01 -10.43 -17.31
CA ILE A 58 9.82 -10.20 -16.49
C ILE A 58 8.59 -10.58 -17.31
N GLU A 59 7.79 -11.51 -16.79
CA GLU A 59 6.51 -11.88 -17.38
C GLU A 59 5.45 -10.78 -17.15
N TYR A 60 4.67 -10.48 -18.18
CA TYR A 60 3.62 -9.48 -18.12
C TYR A 60 2.44 -9.82 -19.04
N GLU A 61 1.32 -9.24 -18.75
CA GLU A 61 0.14 -9.21 -19.63
C GLU A 61 -0.19 -7.77 -20.01
N ILE A 62 -0.69 -7.57 -21.23
CA ILE A 62 -1.21 -6.27 -21.66
C ILE A 62 -2.71 -6.27 -21.40
N ASP A 63 -3.15 -5.41 -20.50
CA ASP A 63 -4.56 -5.22 -20.17
C ASP A 63 -5.06 -3.87 -20.73
N ASP A 64 -5.84 -3.94 -21.80
CA ASP A 64 -6.45 -2.78 -22.44
C ASP A 64 -7.51 -2.07 -21.54
N SER A 65 -7.96 -2.72 -20.45
CA SER A 65 -8.93 -2.18 -19.51
C SER A 65 -8.30 -1.54 -18.27
N LEU A 66 -6.99 -1.68 -18.10
CA LEU A 66 -6.28 -1.14 -16.94
C LEU A 66 -6.33 0.38 -16.91
N VAL A 67 -7.03 0.93 -15.93
CA VAL A 67 -7.14 2.36 -15.68
C VAL A 67 -6.77 2.66 -14.23
N ARG A 68 -5.97 3.71 -14.03
CA ARG A 68 -5.64 4.18 -12.68
C ARG A 68 -6.67 5.19 -12.17
N GLY A 69 -6.87 5.20 -10.86
CA GLY A 69 -7.86 6.06 -10.21
C GLY A 69 -7.52 7.55 -10.12
N LEU A 70 -6.37 7.97 -10.64
CA LEU A 70 -5.86 9.34 -10.54
C LEU A 70 -5.55 9.88 -11.94
N ASP A 71 -5.87 11.13 -12.20
CA ASP A 71 -5.89 11.73 -13.54
C ASP A 71 -4.50 12.20 -14.02
N TYR A 72 -3.51 12.20 -13.13
CA TYR A 72 -2.15 12.63 -13.46
C TYR A 72 -1.33 11.57 -14.22
N TYR A 73 -1.83 10.35 -14.33
CA TYR A 73 -1.15 9.30 -15.11
C TYR A 73 -1.26 9.58 -16.60
N SER A 74 -0.14 9.39 -17.30
CA SER A 74 -0.02 9.48 -18.74
C SER A 74 0.90 8.39 -19.26
N GLU A 75 0.86 8.08 -20.56
CA GLU A 75 1.72 7.09 -21.19
C GLU A 75 1.53 5.67 -20.59
N VAL A 76 2.54 5.14 -19.90
CA VAL A 76 2.55 3.78 -19.36
C VAL A 76 2.02 3.78 -17.91
N VAL A 77 1.08 2.88 -17.65
CA VAL A 77 0.62 2.51 -16.31
C VAL A 77 0.80 1.01 -16.09
N PHE A 78 0.98 0.59 -14.84
CA PHE A 78 1.14 -0.81 -14.51
C PHE A 78 0.50 -1.16 -13.16
N GLU A 79 0.19 -2.42 -12.99
CA GLU A 79 -0.10 -3.06 -11.71
C GLU A 79 0.73 -4.34 -11.56
N ILE A 80 1.07 -4.65 -10.31
CA ILE A 80 1.73 -5.91 -9.95
C ILE A 80 0.74 -6.72 -9.14
N HIS A 81 0.42 -7.90 -9.65
CA HIS A 81 -0.44 -8.88 -9.00
C HIS A 81 0.39 -10.09 -8.61
N ALA A 82 0.00 -10.77 -7.53
CA ALA A 82 0.56 -12.06 -7.18
C ALA A 82 -0.49 -12.92 -6.46
N LEU A 83 -0.38 -14.21 -6.70
CA LEU A 83 -1.13 -15.21 -5.96
C LEU A 83 -0.22 -15.81 -4.88
N SER A 84 -0.80 -16.22 -3.74
CA SER A 84 -0.08 -17.07 -2.81
C SER A 84 0.12 -18.47 -3.39
N ASP A 85 1.01 -19.26 -2.80
CA ASP A 85 1.22 -20.68 -3.16
C ASP A 85 -0.09 -21.51 -3.03
N ALA A 86 -1.01 -21.06 -2.19
CA ALA A 86 -2.34 -21.63 -2.03
C ALA A 86 -3.37 -21.09 -3.05
N GLY A 87 -2.97 -20.20 -3.98
CA GLY A 87 -3.84 -19.62 -5.01
C GLY A 87 -4.74 -18.47 -4.51
N VAL A 88 -4.46 -17.89 -3.35
CA VAL A 88 -5.21 -16.72 -2.84
C VAL A 88 -4.75 -15.47 -3.60
N ASP A 89 -5.70 -14.77 -4.20
CA ASP A 89 -5.47 -13.50 -4.88
C ASP A 89 -5.62 -12.33 -3.88
N TYR A 90 -4.55 -11.57 -3.72
CA TYR A 90 -4.54 -10.34 -2.90
C TYR A 90 -4.87 -9.07 -3.69
N GLY A 91 -5.21 -9.20 -4.97
CA GLY A 91 -5.40 -8.08 -5.89
C GLY A 91 -4.09 -7.36 -6.20
N ALA A 92 -4.19 -6.12 -6.68
CA ALA A 92 -3.00 -5.33 -6.97
C ALA A 92 -2.17 -5.08 -5.71
N LEU A 93 -0.96 -5.63 -5.66
CA LEU A 93 0.01 -5.38 -4.58
C LEU A 93 0.66 -4.02 -4.73
N CYS A 94 0.89 -3.61 -5.97
CA CYS A 94 1.55 -2.37 -6.32
C CYS A 94 0.94 -1.83 -7.61
N GLY A 95 0.92 -0.53 -7.75
CA GLY A 95 0.51 0.09 -8.99
C GLY A 95 1.13 1.46 -9.17
N GLY A 96 1.46 1.79 -10.40
CA GLY A 96 2.18 3.00 -10.72
C GLY A 96 2.12 3.34 -12.20
N GLY A 97 2.98 4.25 -12.60
CA GLY A 97 3.08 4.68 -13.98
C GLY A 97 3.86 5.98 -14.15
N HIS A 98 3.75 6.51 -15.32
CA HIS A 98 4.34 7.77 -15.74
C HIS A 98 3.35 8.93 -15.46
N TYR A 99 3.85 10.07 -14.98
CA TYR A 99 3.08 11.30 -14.74
C TYR A 99 3.59 12.41 -15.65
N GLY A 100 2.83 12.76 -16.69
CA GLY A 100 3.27 13.77 -17.66
C GLY A 100 3.15 15.21 -17.17
N GLY A 101 2.17 15.51 -16.30
CA GLY A 101 1.82 16.88 -15.94
C GLY A 101 1.86 17.22 -14.46
N LEU A 102 1.99 16.24 -13.58
CA LEU A 102 1.79 16.41 -12.13
C LEU A 102 2.72 17.46 -11.51
N VAL A 103 4.00 17.48 -11.89
CA VAL A 103 4.97 18.45 -11.33
C VAL A 103 4.58 19.87 -11.70
N LYS A 104 4.16 20.08 -12.94
CA LYS A 104 3.69 21.39 -13.43
C LYS A 104 2.40 21.84 -12.75
N GLU A 105 1.44 20.94 -12.56
CA GLU A 105 0.18 21.23 -11.85
C GLU A 105 0.41 21.65 -10.40
N LEU A 106 1.45 21.10 -9.76
CA LEU A 106 1.88 21.47 -8.40
C LEU A 106 2.73 22.75 -8.35
N GLY A 107 2.88 23.47 -9.47
CA GLY A 107 3.63 24.73 -9.56
C GLY A 107 5.13 24.56 -9.78
N GLY A 108 5.60 23.35 -10.08
CA GLY A 108 6.98 23.03 -10.44
C GLY A 108 7.27 23.24 -11.94
N PRO A 109 8.48 22.94 -12.39
CA PRO A 109 8.85 22.98 -13.80
C PRO A 109 8.09 21.91 -14.60
N ASP A 110 8.07 22.05 -15.93
CA ASP A 110 7.48 21.08 -16.85
C ASP A 110 8.37 19.84 -16.95
N LEU A 111 8.24 18.95 -15.98
CA LEU A 111 8.99 17.71 -15.86
C LEU A 111 8.03 16.53 -15.68
N ALA A 112 8.32 15.46 -16.41
CA ALA A 112 7.66 14.19 -16.18
C ALA A 112 8.23 13.48 -14.93
N GLY A 113 7.39 12.66 -14.31
CA GLY A 113 7.76 11.80 -13.18
C GLY A 113 7.38 10.35 -13.46
N VAL A 114 7.98 9.46 -12.71
CA VAL A 114 7.59 8.04 -12.63
C VAL A 114 7.51 7.65 -11.17
N GLY A 115 6.49 6.90 -10.80
CA GLY A 115 6.35 6.42 -9.44
C GLY A 115 5.33 5.31 -9.29
N TYR A 116 5.29 4.79 -8.08
CA TYR A 116 4.37 3.73 -7.72
C TYR A 116 3.97 3.81 -6.24
N ALA A 117 2.87 3.17 -5.91
CA ALA A 117 2.45 2.94 -4.53
C ALA A 117 2.23 1.44 -4.31
N MET A 118 2.57 0.97 -3.11
CA MET A 118 2.51 -0.43 -2.73
C MET A 118 1.63 -0.61 -1.49
N GLY A 119 0.75 -1.62 -1.51
CA GLY A 119 -0.03 -2.03 -0.35
C GLY A 119 0.80 -2.88 0.60
N ILE A 120 1.44 -2.26 1.60
CA ILE A 120 2.33 -2.94 2.55
C ILE A 120 1.64 -4.13 3.22
N GLU A 121 0.39 -3.99 3.64
CA GLU A 121 -0.38 -5.05 4.29
C GLU A 121 -0.62 -6.23 3.34
N ARG A 122 -0.87 -5.95 2.06
CA ARG A 122 -1.06 -7.01 1.05
C ARG A 122 0.23 -7.79 0.83
N VAL A 123 1.35 -7.09 0.68
CA VAL A 123 2.69 -7.70 0.53
C VAL A 123 3.04 -8.52 1.78
N TYR A 124 2.78 -7.98 2.98
CA TYR A 124 3.00 -8.69 4.23
C TYR A 124 2.17 -9.97 4.32
N ASN A 125 0.88 -9.91 3.99
CA ASN A 125 0.00 -11.07 4.04
C ASN A 125 0.41 -12.14 3.04
N LEU A 126 0.75 -11.75 1.81
CA LEU A 126 1.29 -12.67 0.80
C LEU A 126 2.58 -13.35 1.29
N ALA A 127 3.53 -12.59 1.82
CA ALA A 127 4.77 -13.11 2.36
C ALA A 127 4.54 -14.07 3.54
N LYS A 128 3.57 -13.74 4.41
CA LYS A 128 3.18 -14.58 5.54
C LYS A 128 2.59 -15.91 5.08
N ASP A 129 1.66 -15.87 4.13
CA ASP A 129 0.97 -17.07 3.63
C ASP A 129 1.92 -17.99 2.87
N ASN A 130 2.92 -17.42 2.18
CA ASN A 130 3.99 -18.19 1.55
C ASN A 130 5.10 -18.61 2.55
N GLY A 131 4.89 -18.36 3.85
CA GLY A 131 5.81 -18.79 4.90
C GLY A 131 7.17 -18.08 4.93
N LEU A 132 7.31 -16.95 4.24
CA LEU A 132 8.55 -16.18 4.17
C LEU A 132 8.86 -15.41 5.47
N LEU A 133 7.86 -15.28 6.36
CA LEU A 133 7.98 -14.53 7.62
C LEU A 133 8.11 -15.43 8.86
N LYS A 134 8.49 -16.70 8.69
CA LYS A 134 8.52 -17.70 9.78
C LYS A 134 9.47 -17.33 10.92
N ASP A 135 10.53 -16.63 10.62
CA ASP A 135 11.60 -16.30 11.56
C ASP A 135 11.53 -14.84 12.07
N ILE A 136 10.45 -14.13 11.76
CA ILE A 136 10.26 -12.77 12.27
C ILE A 136 9.84 -12.85 13.74
N ASP A 137 10.75 -12.47 14.63
CA ASP A 137 10.46 -12.24 16.04
C ASP A 137 9.62 -10.95 16.20
N ASP A 138 8.31 -11.12 16.46
CA ASP A 138 7.34 -10.07 16.71
C ASP A 138 7.28 -9.64 18.19
N GLY A 139 8.12 -10.24 19.04
CA GLY A 139 8.26 -9.89 20.43
C GLY A 139 8.93 -8.53 20.63
N ILE A 140 8.70 -7.97 21.82
CA ILE A 140 9.33 -6.72 22.28
C ILE A 140 10.23 -6.99 23.49
N ASP A 141 11.21 -6.12 23.70
CA ASP A 141 12.10 -6.26 24.84
C ASP A 141 11.42 -5.76 26.12
N VAL A 142 10.79 -4.60 26.07
CA VAL A 142 10.18 -3.96 27.25
C VAL A 142 8.75 -3.51 26.94
N TYR A 143 7.82 -3.81 27.86
CA TYR A 143 6.50 -3.20 27.91
C TYR A 143 6.44 -2.26 29.10
N VAL A 144 6.31 -0.95 28.88
CA VAL A 144 6.26 0.04 29.96
C VAL A 144 4.82 0.21 30.40
N ILE A 145 4.58 0.12 31.72
CA ILE A 145 3.24 0.13 32.34
C ILE A 145 3.11 1.34 33.25
N PRO A 146 2.34 2.39 32.86
CA PRO A 146 2.01 3.48 33.75
C PRO A 146 0.95 3.05 34.77
N VAL A 147 1.16 3.39 36.04
CA VAL A 147 0.20 3.25 37.15
C VAL A 147 -0.18 4.64 37.63
N GLY A 148 -1.29 5.16 37.16
CA GLY A 148 -1.74 6.53 37.37
C GLY A 148 -1.65 7.37 36.08
N GLU A 149 -2.53 8.34 35.92
CA GLU A 149 -2.54 9.27 34.78
C GLU A 149 -1.39 10.28 34.90
N GLU A 150 -0.95 10.58 36.10
CA GLU A 150 0.10 11.55 36.42
C GLU A 150 1.49 11.16 35.94
N VAL A 151 1.72 9.87 35.67
CA VAL A 151 3.01 9.35 35.20
C VAL A 151 3.07 9.08 33.69
N LEU A 152 2.06 9.49 32.93
CA LEU A 152 2.02 9.23 31.47
C LEU A 152 3.14 9.93 30.73
N ASP A 153 3.41 11.19 31.04
CA ASP A 153 4.48 11.97 30.41
C ASP A 153 5.85 11.34 30.68
N ASP A 154 6.10 10.94 31.92
CA ASP A 154 7.32 10.22 32.31
C ASP A 154 7.42 8.87 31.60
N THR A 155 6.31 8.17 31.43
CA THR A 155 6.23 6.90 30.69
C THR A 155 6.65 7.10 29.25
N PHE A 156 6.19 8.15 28.59
CA PHE A 156 6.59 8.48 27.23
C PHE A 156 8.09 8.78 27.13
N ASN A 157 8.60 9.63 28.00
CA ASN A 157 10.01 10.02 28.02
C ASN A 157 10.94 8.81 28.23
N ILE A 158 10.62 7.97 29.21
CA ILE A 158 11.38 6.75 29.51
C ILE A 158 11.29 5.75 28.35
N THR A 159 10.11 5.61 27.70
CA THR A 159 9.94 4.75 26.53
C THR A 159 10.86 5.19 25.39
N GLU A 160 10.92 6.49 25.10
CA GLU A 160 11.78 7.04 24.05
C GLU A 160 13.27 6.90 24.40
N GLU A 161 13.63 7.07 25.66
CA GLU A 161 15.01 6.86 26.12
C GLU A 161 15.43 5.38 25.89
N ILE A 162 14.61 4.42 26.27
CA ILE A 162 14.90 3.00 26.09
C ILE A 162 14.94 2.65 24.58
N ARG A 163 14.06 3.22 23.76
CA ARG A 163 14.09 3.06 22.30
C ARG A 163 15.39 3.60 21.69
N SER A 164 15.87 4.74 22.18
CA SER A 164 17.13 5.34 21.70
C SER A 164 18.35 4.47 21.96
N LEU A 165 18.27 3.57 22.94
CA LEU A 165 19.28 2.54 23.23
C LEU A 165 19.16 1.29 22.32
N GLY A 166 18.21 1.27 21.37
CA GLY A 166 18.05 0.18 20.40
C GLY A 166 17.11 -0.94 20.83
N PHE A 167 16.38 -0.81 21.95
CA PHE A 167 15.42 -1.81 22.39
C PHE A 167 14.06 -1.64 21.72
N LYS A 168 13.35 -2.76 21.51
CA LYS A 168 11.96 -2.77 21.05
C LYS A 168 11.04 -2.53 22.26
N VAL A 169 10.43 -1.35 22.32
CA VAL A 169 9.60 -0.93 23.47
C VAL A 169 8.20 -0.56 23.04
N ASP A 170 7.20 -0.96 23.82
CA ASP A 170 5.80 -0.56 23.65
C ASP A 170 5.23 -0.06 24.99
N ASN A 171 4.27 0.85 24.94
CA ASN A 171 3.56 1.39 26.09
C ASN A 171 2.11 1.73 25.74
N PRO A 172 1.16 1.67 26.69
CA PRO A 172 -0.21 2.14 26.48
C PRO A 172 -0.25 3.68 26.42
N LEU A 173 -1.25 4.21 25.71
CA LEU A 173 -1.51 5.65 25.63
C LEU A 173 -2.26 6.22 26.83
N ALA A 174 -2.76 5.35 27.71
CA ALA A 174 -3.50 5.72 28.92
C ALA A 174 -3.21 4.73 30.03
N SER A 175 -3.35 5.18 31.28
CA SER A 175 -3.24 4.28 32.43
C SER A 175 -4.32 3.20 32.40
N THR A 176 -3.96 1.98 32.74
CA THR A 176 -4.87 0.83 32.79
C THR A 176 -4.65 0.03 34.05
N LYS A 177 -5.66 -0.78 34.45
CA LYS A 177 -5.49 -1.70 35.57
C LYS A 177 -4.28 -2.60 35.35
N LEU A 178 -3.41 -2.74 36.34
CA LEU A 178 -2.15 -3.46 36.29
C LEU A 178 -2.28 -4.87 35.69
N GLY A 179 -3.31 -5.64 36.14
CA GLY A 179 -3.57 -6.98 35.59
C GLY A 179 -3.93 -6.99 34.10
N SER A 180 -4.55 -5.92 33.57
CA SER A 180 -4.82 -5.77 32.13
C SER A 180 -3.55 -5.43 31.38
N ALA A 181 -2.69 -4.59 31.97
CA ALA A 181 -1.41 -4.21 31.40
C ALA A 181 -0.47 -5.42 31.27
N PHE A 182 -0.38 -6.28 32.26
CA PHE A 182 0.39 -7.53 32.19
C PHE A 182 -0.10 -8.46 31.08
N LYS A 183 -1.43 -8.62 30.91
CA LYS A 183 -1.97 -9.41 29.78
C LYS A 183 -1.57 -8.84 28.41
N LYS A 184 -1.49 -7.51 28.28
CA LYS A 184 -1.02 -6.87 27.06
C LYS A 184 0.47 -7.11 26.85
N ALA A 185 1.29 -6.97 27.88
CA ALA A 185 2.73 -7.28 27.84
C ALA A 185 2.98 -8.72 27.39
N GLU A 186 2.24 -9.68 27.94
CA GLU A 186 2.31 -11.09 27.56
C GLU A 186 1.90 -11.30 26.08
N LYS A 187 0.78 -10.70 25.66
CA LYS A 187 0.34 -10.75 24.24
C LYS A 187 1.38 -10.17 23.28
N ARG A 188 2.12 -9.16 23.70
CA ARG A 188 3.22 -8.55 22.94
C ARG A 188 4.54 -9.33 23.09
N LYS A 189 4.54 -10.46 23.77
CA LYS A 189 5.71 -11.28 24.06
C LYS A 189 6.86 -10.47 24.64
N ALA A 190 6.55 -9.52 25.54
CA ALA A 190 7.54 -8.68 26.16
C ALA A 190 8.45 -9.51 27.06
N LYS A 191 9.77 -9.30 26.97
CA LYS A 191 10.76 -9.96 27.84
C LYS A 191 10.73 -9.38 29.25
N PHE A 192 10.47 -8.07 29.35
CA PHE A 192 10.40 -7.33 30.59
C PHE A 192 9.16 -6.43 30.63
N ALA A 193 8.62 -6.23 31.85
CA ALA A 193 7.60 -5.23 32.12
C ALA A 193 8.20 -4.18 33.07
N LEU A 194 8.27 -2.93 32.65
CA LEU A 194 8.72 -1.80 33.46
C LEU A 194 7.49 -1.07 33.98
N ILE A 195 7.34 -0.99 35.29
CA ILE A 195 6.22 -0.32 35.95
C ILE A 195 6.67 1.06 36.40
N ILE A 196 5.91 2.09 36.04
CA ILE A 196 6.11 3.47 36.45
C ILE A 196 4.90 3.89 37.25
N GLY A 197 5.10 4.31 38.49
CA GLY A 197 4.07 4.79 39.39
C GLY A 197 4.59 5.90 40.31
N SER A 198 3.68 6.68 40.93
CA SER A 198 4.00 7.59 42.01
C SER A 198 4.29 6.81 43.29
N GLU A 199 5.25 7.28 44.10
CA GLU A 199 5.51 6.75 45.43
C GLU A 199 4.31 6.98 46.38
#